data_97888d895c221825ed33173a2f35f40b
#
_entry.id   97888d895c221825ed33173a2f35f40b
#
_cell.length_a   1.000
_cell.length_b   1.000
_cell.length_c   1.000
_cell.angle_alpha   90.00
_cell.angle_beta   90.00
_cell.angle_gamma   90.00
#
_symmetry.space_group_name_H-M   'P 1'
#
loop_
_entity.id
_entity.type
_entity.pdbx_description
1 polymer ?
#
loop_
_entity_poly.entity_id
_entity_poly.type
_entity_poly.pdbx_seq_one_letter_code
_entity_poly.pdbx_strand_id
1 'polypeptide(L)'
;MALKLKRIEVEEKLKDLGLEVFTPQEFKGVFNVSLKRAANFISSNLRSGLFVKLRNNFYTIKDSHPDYFFIANKLYQPSYISLETALSYHKIIPEVVYGNTSITTKTSREFETSIGNFTYRHIKTEAFTGYELREVDRYKVLIAEPEKALADYLYFVDLKKVSLNDRLKLRNIDRSKLIEYAKMFKRPGILKLINQIYVDARKPPKIY
;
A
#
# COMPACT_ATOMS: atom_id res chain seq x y z
N MET A 1 -41.59 5.93 3.50
CA MET A 1 -41.12 6.24 2.11
C MET A 1 -39.70 5.73 1.88
N ALA A 2 -39.46 4.96 0.83
CA ALA A 2 -38.12 4.45 0.54
C ALA A 2 -37.24 5.59 -0.03
N LEU A 3 -36.18 5.95 0.64
CA LEU A 3 -35.23 7.00 0.21
C LEU A 3 -34.76 6.72 -1.23
N LYS A 4 -35.06 7.60 -2.19
CA LYS A 4 -34.59 7.47 -3.58
C LYS A 4 -33.14 7.94 -3.62
N LEU A 5 -32.19 7.01 -3.81
CA LEU A 5 -30.77 7.35 -3.97
C LEU A 5 -30.55 8.04 -5.32
N LYS A 6 -30.13 9.29 -5.31
CA LYS A 6 -29.71 10.04 -6.50
C LYS A 6 -28.18 9.99 -6.65
N ARG A 7 -27.68 9.85 -7.88
CA ARG A 7 -26.26 9.67 -8.17
C ARG A 7 -25.39 10.81 -7.61
N ILE A 8 -25.78 12.05 -7.87
CA ILE A 8 -25.04 13.25 -7.43
C ILE A 8 -24.97 13.30 -5.91
N GLU A 9 -26.10 13.15 -5.21
CA GLU A 9 -26.14 13.15 -3.75
C GLU A 9 -25.33 12.02 -3.12
N VAL A 10 -25.27 10.86 -3.79
CA VAL A 10 -24.46 9.72 -3.34
C VAL A 10 -22.99 9.99 -3.51
N GLU A 11 -22.58 10.55 -4.65
CA GLU A 11 -21.18 10.87 -4.95
C GLU A 11 -20.64 11.94 -3.99
N GLU A 12 -21.35 13.04 -3.82
CA GLU A 12 -21.01 14.12 -2.90
C GLU A 12 -20.84 13.60 -1.47
N LYS A 13 -21.85 12.88 -0.98
CA LYS A 13 -21.83 12.34 0.39
C LYS A 13 -20.69 11.36 0.64
N LEU A 14 -20.33 10.51 -0.33
CA LEU A 14 -19.19 9.62 -0.20
C LEU A 14 -17.86 10.38 -0.17
N LYS A 15 -17.71 11.44 -0.99
CA LYS A 15 -16.53 12.32 -0.99
C LYS A 15 -16.40 13.08 0.32
N ASP A 16 -17.48 13.69 0.79
CA ASP A 16 -17.51 14.46 2.06
C ASP A 16 -17.13 13.61 3.28
N LEU A 17 -17.47 12.31 3.25
CA LEU A 17 -17.12 11.37 4.31
C LEU A 17 -15.73 10.71 4.10
N GLY A 18 -14.98 11.05 3.06
CA GLY A 18 -13.70 10.41 2.73
C GLY A 18 -13.85 8.92 2.36
N LEU A 19 -15.05 8.48 1.95
CA LEU A 19 -15.37 7.12 1.56
C LEU A 19 -15.29 6.94 0.04
N GLU A 20 -14.24 7.45 -0.56
CA GLU A 20 -14.02 7.33 -2.00
C GLU A 20 -13.65 5.89 -2.41
N VAL A 21 -13.11 5.11 -1.48
CA VAL A 21 -12.98 3.65 -1.59
C VAL A 21 -13.89 3.01 -0.54
N PHE A 22 -14.84 2.21 -0.96
CA PHE A 22 -15.90 1.70 -0.09
C PHE A 22 -16.33 0.27 -0.42
N THR A 23 -17.00 -0.34 0.55
CA THR A 23 -17.68 -1.64 0.44
C THR A 23 -19.19 -1.46 0.41
N PRO A 24 -19.98 -2.46 -0.06
CA PRO A 24 -21.44 -2.43 0.04
C PRO A 24 -21.95 -2.29 1.48
N GLN A 25 -21.18 -2.77 2.45
CA GLN A 25 -21.54 -2.68 3.88
C GLN A 25 -21.38 -1.24 4.40
N GLU A 26 -20.28 -0.56 4.06
CA GLU A 26 -20.08 0.86 4.37
C GLU A 26 -21.14 1.72 3.68
N PHE A 27 -21.40 1.46 2.39
CA PHE A 27 -22.47 2.13 1.64
C PHE A 27 -23.84 1.98 2.31
N LYS A 28 -24.20 0.75 2.72
CA LYS A 28 -25.42 0.47 3.48
C LYS A 28 -25.51 1.35 4.73
N GLY A 29 -24.42 1.45 5.51
CA GLY A 29 -24.37 2.26 6.73
C GLY A 29 -24.58 3.76 6.46
N VAL A 30 -23.86 4.31 5.48
CA VAL A 30 -23.92 5.73 5.11
C VAL A 30 -25.31 6.17 4.65
N PHE A 31 -25.98 5.34 3.84
CA PHE A 31 -27.26 5.70 3.23
C PHE A 31 -28.47 5.10 3.95
N ASN A 32 -28.26 4.37 5.03
CA ASN A 32 -29.32 3.70 5.81
C ASN A 32 -30.28 2.89 4.92
N VAL A 33 -29.71 2.05 4.06
CA VAL A 33 -30.45 1.17 3.14
C VAL A 33 -30.18 -0.30 3.42
N SER A 34 -30.97 -1.22 2.88
CA SER A 34 -30.65 -2.65 2.97
C SER A 34 -29.41 -2.99 2.14
N LEU A 35 -28.69 -4.06 2.53
CA LEU A 35 -27.50 -4.51 1.78
C LEU A 35 -27.84 -4.87 0.32
N LYS A 36 -29.01 -5.47 0.08
CA LYS A 36 -29.53 -5.77 -1.27
C LYS A 36 -29.69 -4.49 -2.10
N ARG A 37 -30.20 -3.43 -1.48
CA ARG A 37 -30.40 -2.14 -2.15
C ARG A 37 -29.06 -1.45 -2.44
N ALA A 38 -28.11 -1.49 -1.51
CA ALA A 38 -26.76 -1.01 -1.70
C ALA A 38 -26.08 -1.74 -2.88
N ALA A 39 -26.11 -3.07 -2.87
CA ALA A 39 -25.53 -3.89 -3.94
C ALA A 39 -26.17 -3.62 -5.32
N ASN A 40 -27.48 -3.48 -5.38
CA ASN A 40 -28.18 -3.16 -6.62
C ASN A 40 -27.84 -1.77 -7.14
N PHE A 41 -27.78 -0.77 -6.26
CA PHE A 41 -27.37 0.59 -6.64
C PHE A 41 -25.92 0.61 -7.17
N ILE A 42 -24.99 -0.02 -6.46
CA ILE A 42 -23.58 -0.13 -6.88
C ILE A 42 -23.49 -0.83 -8.24
N SER A 43 -24.15 -1.98 -8.40
CA SER A 43 -24.11 -2.77 -9.66
C SER A 43 -24.66 -1.98 -10.85
N SER A 44 -25.77 -1.26 -10.68
CA SER A 44 -26.35 -0.41 -11.73
C SER A 44 -25.39 0.73 -12.11
N ASN A 45 -24.70 1.29 -11.12
CA ASN A 45 -23.82 2.43 -11.31
C ASN A 45 -22.39 2.05 -11.73
N LEU A 46 -21.98 0.80 -11.66
CA LEU A 46 -20.81 0.27 -12.37
C LEU A 46 -21.02 0.37 -13.89
N ARG A 47 -22.17 -0.09 -14.37
CA ARG A 47 -22.50 -0.04 -15.82
C ARG A 47 -22.61 1.39 -16.36
N SER A 48 -23.12 2.29 -15.57
CA SER A 48 -23.28 3.70 -15.94
C SER A 48 -22.03 4.56 -15.67
N GLY A 49 -20.95 3.98 -15.16
CA GLY A 49 -19.65 4.64 -15.02
C GLY A 49 -19.49 5.57 -13.83
N LEU A 50 -20.40 5.54 -12.82
CA LEU A 50 -20.19 6.30 -11.58
C LEU A 50 -19.14 5.63 -10.68
N PHE A 51 -19.16 4.31 -10.63
CA PHE A 51 -18.24 3.52 -9.82
C PHE A 51 -17.33 2.66 -10.67
N VAL A 52 -16.14 2.36 -10.13
CA VAL A 52 -15.19 1.38 -10.64
C VAL A 52 -15.03 0.27 -9.61
N LYS A 53 -15.04 -0.97 -10.06
CA LYS A 53 -14.76 -2.12 -9.20
C LYS A 53 -13.25 -2.31 -9.09
N LEU A 54 -12.73 -2.27 -7.86
CA LEU A 54 -11.32 -2.54 -7.57
C LEU A 54 -11.07 -4.04 -7.38
N ARG A 55 -11.93 -4.69 -6.61
CA ARG A 55 -12.01 -6.14 -6.42
C ARG A 55 -13.40 -6.52 -5.91
N ASN A 56 -13.62 -7.80 -5.61
CA ASN A 56 -14.88 -8.22 -5.01
C ASN A 56 -15.15 -7.45 -3.71
N ASN A 57 -16.32 -6.82 -3.64
CA ASN A 57 -16.79 -5.99 -2.53
C ASN A 57 -15.98 -4.71 -2.25
N PHE A 58 -15.15 -4.24 -3.18
CA PHE A 58 -14.46 -2.95 -3.07
C PHE A 58 -14.64 -2.14 -4.34
N TYR A 59 -15.07 -0.92 -4.17
CA TYR A 59 -15.42 0.01 -5.24
C TYR A 59 -14.82 1.38 -4.98
N THR A 60 -14.61 2.15 -6.04
CA THR A 60 -14.24 3.56 -5.94
C THR A 60 -15.14 4.40 -6.85
N ILE A 61 -15.24 5.69 -6.56
CA ILE A 61 -15.89 6.67 -7.43
C ILE A 61 -14.94 6.89 -8.62
N LYS A 62 -15.44 6.81 -9.85
CA LYS A 62 -14.63 6.86 -11.06
C LYS A 62 -13.80 8.14 -11.16
N ASP A 63 -14.41 9.27 -10.89
CA ASP A 63 -13.81 10.58 -11.12
C ASP A 63 -13.23 11.22 -9.83
N SER A 64 -13.08 10.44 -8.74
CA SER A 64 -12.49 10.94 -7.49
C SER A 64 -10.97 10.84 -7.46
N HIS A 65 -10.38 9.97 -8.26
CA HIS A 65 -8.94 9.72 -8.35
C HIS A 65 -8.23 9.65 -6.98
N PRO A 66 -8.68 8.77 -6.06
CA PRO A 66 -8.04 8.65 -4.76
C PRO A 66 -6.59 8.19 -4.91
N ASP A 67 -5.72 8.63 -3.99
CA ASP A 67 -4.32 8.27 -3.98
C ASP A 67 -4.12 6.73 -3.93
N TYR A 68 -3.13 6.23 -4.64
CA TYR A 68 -2.88 4.79 -4.76
C TYR A 68 -2.49 4.14 -3.42
N PHE A 69 -1.79 4.83 -2.53
CA PHE A 69 -1.43 4.30 -1.21
C PHE A 69 -2.67 4.17 -0.33
N PHE A 70 -3.59 5.14 -0.42
CA PHE A 70 -4.89 5.04 0.25
C PHE A 70 -5.69 3.84 -0.24
N ILE A 71 -5.78 3.65 -1.56
CA ILE A 71 -6.43 2.47 -2.14
C ILE A 71 -5.77 1.19 -1.64
N ALA A 72 -4.44 1.10 -1.69
CA ALA A 72 -3.70 -0.07 -1.24
C ALA A 72 -3.99 -0.40 0.23
N ASN A 73 -3.97 0.60 1.12
CA ASN A 73 -4.29 0.40 2.53
C ASN A 73 -5.74 -0.06 2.76
N LYS A 74 -6.68 0.33 1.90
CA LYS A 74 -8.10 -0.07 2.00
C LYS A 74 -8.36 -1.46 1.44
N LEU A 75 -7.70 -1.85 0.36
CA LEU A 75 -8.01 -3.08 -0.37
C LEU A 75 -7.74 -4.35 0.43
N TYR A 76 -6.67 -4.40 1.23
CA TYR A 76 -6.30 -5.64 1.92
C TYR A 76 -5.67 -5.35 3.29
N GLN A 77 -6.45 -5.40 4.33
CA GLN A 77 -6.04 -5.10 5.71
C GLN A 77 -5.84 -6.37 6.54
N PRO A 78 -4.92 -6.34 7.56
CA PRO A 78 -4.01 -5.25 7.84
C PRO A 78 -2.87 -5.19 6.82
N SER A 79 -2.44 -3.97 6.44
CA SER A 79 -1.28 -3.77 5.56
C SER A 79 -0.73 -2.36 5.71
N TYR A 80 0.53 -2.17 5.31
CA TYR A 80 1.18 -0.88 5.15
C TYR A 80 2.03 -0.88 3.87
N ILE A 81 2.21 0.28 3.25
CA ILE A 81 3.07 0.47 2.08
C ILE A 81 4.51 0.20 2.46
N SER A 82 5.24 -0.62 1.69
CA SER A 82 6.63 -0.98 1.96
C SER A 82 7.40 -1.34 0.69
N LEU A 83 8.54 -1.99 0.85
CA LEU A 83 9.42 -2.45 -0.23
C LEU A 83 9.76 -1.31 -1.19
N GLU A 84 9.90 -1.58 -2.48
CA GLU A 84 10.33 -0.60 -3.48
C GLU A 84 9.43 0.63 -3.52
N THR A 85 8.13 0.47 -3.27
CA THR A 85 7.17 1.59 -3.21
C THR A 85 7.51 2.57 -2.10
N ALA A 86 7.76 2.08 -0.88
CA ALA A 86 8.18 2.93 0.24
C ALA A 86 9.62 3.41 0.09
N LEU A 87 10.53 2.60 -0.47
CA LEU A 87 11.91 3.03 -0.76
C LEU A 87 11.94 4.19 -1.75
N SER A 88 11.11 4.17 -2.79
CA SER A 88 10.94 5.27 -3.74
C SER A 88 10.35 6.52 -3.06
N TYR A 89 9.29 6.34 -2.27
CA TYR A 89 8.66 7.43 -1.51
C TYR A 89 9.67 8.15 -0.59
N HIS A 90 10.53 7.40 0.11
CA HIS A 90 11.60 7.94 0.98
C HIS A 90 12.86 8.35 0.22
N LYS A 91 12.89 8.27 -1.12
CA LYS A 91 14.03 8.60 -1.98
C LYS A 91 15.29 7.78 -1.66
N ILE A 92 15.10 6.55 -1.14
CA ILE A 92 16.17 5.58 -0.89
C ILE A 92 16.62 4.93 -2.18
N ILE A 93 15.71 4.74 -3.13
CA ILE A 93 15.99 4.37 -4.51
C ILE A 93 15.64 5.51 -5.46
N PRO A 94 16.36 5.69 -6.57
CA PRO A 94 16.08 6.75 -7.54
C PRO A 94 14.94 6.40 -8.52
N GLU A 95 14.54 5.14 -8.59
CA GLU A 95 13.54 4.65 -9.52
C GLU A 95 12.14 5.12 -9.15
N VAL A 96 11.36 5.47 -10.18
CA VAL A 96 9.91 5.58 -10.07
C VAL A 96 9.33 4.16 -10.12
N VAL A 97 8.58 3.78 -9.10
CA VAL A 97 7.98 2.45 -8.98
C VAL A 97 6.56 2.48 -9.54
N TYR A 98 6.34 1.68 -10.58
CA TYR A 98 5.01 1.44 -11.15
C TYR A 98 4.35 0.27 -10.41
N GLY A 99 3.32 0.55 -9.67
CA GLY A 99 2.63 -0.43 -8.82
C GLY A 99 2.83 -0.16 -7.34
N ASN A 100 1.93 -0.70 -6.54
CA ASN A 100 1.91 -0.44 -5.10
C ASN A 100 2.12 -1.74 -4.34
N THR A 101 3.26 -1.83 -3.68
CA THR A 101 3.62 -2.99 -2.86
C THR A 101 3.43 -2.68 -1.38
N SER A 102 2.69 -3.54 -0.72
CA SER A 102 2.38 -3.48 0.71
C SER A 102 2.82 -4.75 1.42
N ILE A 103 3.08 -4.62 2.70
CA ILE A 103 3.32 -5.73 3.62
C ILE A 103 2.04 -6.04 4.40
N THR A 104 1.80 -7.32 4.64
CA THR A 104 0.64 -7.84 5.38
C THR A 104 0.99 -9.05 6.22
N THR A 105 0.19 -9.32 7.27
CA THR A 105 0.25 -10.57 8.05
C THR A 105 -0.63 -11.67 7.45
N LYS A 106 -1.46 -11.35 6.45
CA LYS A 106 -2.29 -12.30 5.71
C LYS A 106 -1.51 -12.94 4.57
N THR A 107 -2.09 -13.93 3.92
CA THR A 107 -1.54 -14.57 2.71
C THR A 107 -1.21 -13.52 1.64
N SER A 108 -0.06 -13.68 0.98
CA SER A 108 0.32 -12.82 -0.14
C SER A 108 -0.74 -12.82 -1.23
N ARG A 109 -1.04 -11.65 -1.79
CA ARG A 109 -2.03 -11.46 -2.85
C ARG A 109 -1.63 -10.36 -3.82
N GLU A 110 -2.17 -10.46 -5.02
CA GLU A 110 -2.08 -9.44 -6.05
C GLU A 110 -3.48 -9.12 -6.54
N PHE A 111 -3.76 -7.83 -6.73
CA PHE A 111 -4.99 -7.35 -7.32
C PHE A 111 -4.64 -6.49 -8.53
N GLU A 112 -4.97 -7.01 -9.69
CA GLU A 112 -4.95 -6.25 -10.95
C GLU A 112 -6.28 -5.53 -11.08
N THR A 113 -6.25 -4.22 -11.17
CA THR A 113 -7.44 -3.38 -11.30
C THR A 113 -7.32 -2.48 -12.52
N SER A 114 -8.41 -1.91 -12.97
CA SER A 114 -8.41 -0.95 -14.08
C SER A 114 -7.69 0.37 -13.77
N ILE A 115 -7.33 0.60 -12.50
CA ILE A 115 -6.64 1.82 -12.05
C ILE A 115 -5.20 1.57 -11.61
N GLY A 116 -4.75 0.32 -11.52
CA GLY A 116 -3.39 -0.04 -11.14
C GLY A 116 -3.28 -1.40 -10.48
N ASN A 117 -2.04 -1.82 -10.23
CA ASN A 117 -1.71 -3.10 -9.61
C ASN A 117 -1.32 -2.91 -8.16
N PHE A 118 -1.84 -3.78 -7.29
CA PHE A 118 -1.63 -3.75 -5.84
C PHE A 118 -1.13 -5.12 -5.38
N THR A 119 0.12 -5.16 -4.92
CA THR A 119 0.78 -6.39 -4.46
C THR A 119 0.91 -6.38 -2.93
N TYR A 120 0.57 -7.48 -2.30
CA TYR A 120 0.68 -7.68 -0.84
C TYR A 120 1.60 -8.86 -0.57
N ARG A 121 2.66 -8.62 0.17
CA ARG A 121 3.65 -9.61 0.55
C ARG A 121 3.49 -9.98 2.02
N HIS A 122 3.45 -11.28 2.31
CA HIS A 122 3.31 -11.78 3.67
C HIS A 122 4.63 -11.69 4.43
N ILE A 123 4.54 -11.21 5.69
CA ILE A 123 5.59 -11.39 6.71
C ILE A 123 4.99 -11.93 8.01
N LYS A 124 5.85 -12.43 8.90
CA LYS A 124 5.45 -12.88 10.23
C LYS A 124 4.94 -11.70 11.07
N THR A 125 3.98 -11.99 11.96
CA THR A 125 3.35 -10.99 12.82
C THR A 125 4.35 -10.24 13.68
N GLU A 126 5.39 -10.92 14.18
CA GLU A 126 6.43 -10.32 15.03
C GLU A 126 7.24 -9.23 14.31
N ALA A 127 7.33 -9.32 12.97
CA ALA A 127 7.99 -8.32 12.15
C ALA A 127 7.03 -7.24 11.60
N PHE A 128 5.71 -7.36 11.86
CA PHE A 128 4.70 -6.44 11.37
C PHE A 128 4.60 -5.20 12.27
N THR A 129 5.59 -4.32 12.17
CA THR A 129 5.76 -3.08 12.95
C THR A 129 6.61 -2.07 12.16
N GLY A 130 6.93 -0.91 12.73
CA GLY A 130 7.82 0.08 12.11
C GLY A 130 7.18 0.81 10.94
N TYR A 131 5.87 1.02 11.00
CA TYR A 131 5.12 1.84 10.05
C TYR A 131 4.36 2.93 10.82
N GLU A 132 4.07 3.99 10.14
CA GLU A 132 3.43 5.16 10.70
C GLU A 132 2.31 5.67 9.80
N LEU A 133 1.41 6.45 10.41
CA LEU A 133 0.35 7.13 9.67
C LEU A 133 0.93 8.42 9.08
N ARG A 134 0.96 8.52 7.75
CA ARG A 134 1.39 9.71 7.01
C ARG A 134 0.22 10.31 6.24
N GLU A 135 0.26 11.61 6.09
CA GLU A 135 -0.63 12.31 5.19
C GLU A 135 0.02 12.41 3.80
N VAL A 136 -0.66 11.84 2.80
CA VAL A 136 -0.28 11.91 1.39
C VAL A 136 -1.47 12.54 0.67
N ASP A 137 -1.25 13.70 0.08
CA ASP A 137 -2.31 14.60 -0.39
C ASP A 137 -3.30 14.91 0.74
N ARG A 138 -4.51 14.40 0.67
CA ARG A 138 -5.57 14.54 1.69
C ARG A 138 -5.86 13.25 2.45
N TYR A 139 -5.11 12.18 2.17
CA TYR A 139 -5.38 10.86 2.71
C TYR A 139 -4.39 10.47 3.79
N LYS A 140 -4.91 9.85 4.84
CA LYS A 140 -4.07 9.20 5.86
C LYS A 140 -3.76 7.78 5.44
N VAL A 141 -2.48 7.47 5.28
CA VAL A 141 -1.98 6.19 4.79
C VAL A 141 -0.93 5.61 5.72
N LEU A 142 -0.90 4.29 5.84
CA LEU A 142 0.12 3.57 6.60
C LEU A 142 1.29 3.26 5.68
N ILE A 143 2.46 3.80 6.00
CA ILE A 143 3.70 3.62 5.26
C ILE A 143 4.80 3.17 6.22
N ALA A 144 5.64 2.22 5.80
CA ALA A 144 6.84 1.84 6.53
C ALA A 144 7.77 3.03 6.72
N GLU A 145 8.38 3.14 7.91
CA GLU A 145 9.50 4.05 8.12
C GLU A 145 10.67 3.69 7.19
N PRO A 146 11.59 4.62 6.88
CA PRO A 146 12.70 4.37 5.94
C PRO A 146 13.49 3.10 6.24
N GLU A 147 13.87 2.90 7.50
CA GLU A 147 14.63 1.73 7.95
C GLU A 147 13.80 0.45 7.86
N LYS A 148 12.51 0.53 8.17
CA LYS A 148 11.60 -0.62 8.08
C LYS A 148 11.37 -1.02 6.64
N ALA A 149 11.13 -0.06 5.74
CA ALA A 149 10.99 -0.33 4.31
C ALA A 149 12.23 -1.04 3.75
N LEU A 150 13.43 -0.59 4.16
CA LEU A 150 14.69 -1.23 3.77
C LEU A 150 14.86 -2.62 4.40
N ALA A 151 14.50 -2.81 5.67
CA ALA A 151 14.57 -4.12 6.32
C ALA A 151 13.62 -5.13 5.65
N ASP A 152 12.37 -4.72 5.35
CA ASP A 152 11.41 -5.53 4.60
C ASP A 152 11.95 -5.91 3.21
N TYR A 153 12.50 -4.95 2.49
CA TYR A 153 13.09 -5.16 1.18
C TYR A 153 14.25 -6.18 1.25
N LEU A 154 15.20 -5.98 2.16
CA LEU A 154 16.34 -6.90 2.34
C LEU A 154 15.90 -8.30 2.78
N TYR A 155 14.80 -8.44 3.51
CA TYR A 155 14.20 -9.74 3.82
C TYR A 155 13.79 -10.48 2.54
N PHE A 156 13.13 -9.81 1.59
CA PHE A 156 12.75 -10.44 0.32
C PHE A 156 13.94 -10.66 -0.61
N VAL A 157 14.99 -9.85 -0.52
CA VAL A 157 16.27 -10.09 -1.20
C VAL A 157 16.94 -11.38 -0.65
N ASP A 158 16.99 -11.54 0.68
CA ASP A 158 17.54 -12.74 1.33
C ASP A 158 16.76 -14.01 0.98
N LEU A 159 15.44 -13.89 0.76
CA LEU A 159 14.58 -14.95 0.23
C LEU A 159 14.75 -15.19 -1.27
N LYS A 160 15.59 -14.44 -1.98
CA LYS A 160 15.78 -14.48 -3.44
C LYS A 160 14.48 -14.23 -4.24
N LYS A 161 13.56 -13.45 -3.67
CA LYS A 161 12.28 -13.07 -4.31
C LYS A 161 12.36 -11.73 -5.02
N VAL A 162 13.37 -10.93 -4.69
CA VAL A 162 13.64 -9.61 -5.24
C VAL A 162 15.15 -9.49 -5.43
N SER A 163 15.61 -8.83 -6.48
CA SER A 163 17.03 -8.54 -6.70
C SER A 163 17.46 -7.33 -5.85
N LEU A 164 18.71 -7.37 -5.37
CA LEU A 164 19.27 -6.23 -4.65
C LEU A 164 19.49 -5.06 -5.63
N ASN A 165 18.95 -3.89 -5.29
CA ASN A 165 19.20 -2.65 -6.00
C ASN A 165 20.59 -2.12 -5.62
N ASP A 166 21.44 -1.82 -6.59
CA ASP A 166 22.82 -1.33 -6.42
C ASP A 166 22.88 0.20 -6.23
N ARG A 167 21.74 0.90 -6.36
CA ARG A 167 21.63 2.37 -6.28
C ARG A 167 21.00 2.86 -4.98
N LEU A 168 21.06 2.06 -3.91
CA LEU A 168 20.52 2.43 -2.60
C LEU A 168 21.22 3.67 -2.02
N LYS A 169 20.44 4.68 -1.64
CA LYS A 169 20.92 5.91 -0.98
C LYS A 169 20.71 5.80 0.52
N LEU A 170 21.78 5.49 1.26
CA LEU A 170 21.71 5.18 2.71
C LEU A 170 21.98 6.39 3.61
N ARG A 171 22.13 7.60 3.06
CA ARG A 171 22.55 8.78 3.81
C ARG A 171 21.67 9.12 5.02
N ASN A 172 20.36 8.91 4.88
CA ASN A 172 19.35 9.26 5.89
C ASN A 172 18.79 8.03 6.61
N ILE A 173 19.49 6.89 6.56
CA ILE A 173 19.10 5.64 7.22
C ILE A 173 19.85 5.51 8.53
N ASP A 174 19.12 5.40 9.64
CA ASP A 174 19.71 4.99 10.91
C ASP A 174 20.03 3.50 10.86
N ARG A 175 21.36 3.21 10.82
CA ARG A 175 21.85 1.84 10.73
C ARG A 175 21.46 0.99 11.94
N SER A 176 21.41 1.56 13.14
CA SER A 176 21.06 0.84 14.37
C SER A 176 19.60 0.40 14.30
N LYS A 177 18.71 1.31 13.95
CA LYS A 177 17.28 1.06 13.76
C LYS A 177 17.01 0.05 12.64
N LEU A 178 17.74 0.14 11.53
CA LEU A 178 17.68 -0.85 10.45
C LEU A 178 18.03 -2.26 10.94
N ILE A 179 19.11 -2.39 11.75
CA ILE A 179 19.52 -3.67 12.33
C ILE A 179 18.47 -4.21 13.32
N GLU A 180 17.83 -3.35 14.10
CA GLU A 180 16.74 -3.75 15.01
C GLU A 180 15.57 -4.35 14.23
N TYR A 181 15.08 -3.70 13.17
CA TYR A 181 14.05 -4.25 12.32
C TYR A 181 14.47 -5.54 11.60
N ALA A 182 15.71 -5.61 11.12
CA ALA A 182 16.25 -6.80 10.46
C ALA A 182 16.28 -8.03 11.38
N LYS A 183 16.61 -7.86 12.66
CA LYS A 183 16.64 -8.93 13.67
C LYS A 183 15.26 -9.57 13.89
N MET A 184 14.16 -8.84 13.72
CA MET A 184 12.79 -9.36 13.89
C MET A 184 12.47 -10.49 12.91
N PHE A 185 13.13 -10.54 11.75
CA PHE A 185 12.96 -11.60 10.77
C PHE A 185 13.68 -12.90 11.15
N LYS A 186 14.58 -12.88 12.15
CA LYS A 186 15.38 -14.03 12.61
C LYS A 186 16.16 -14.73 11.48
N ARG A 187 16.71 -13.93 10.55
CA ARG A 187 17.48 -14.42 9.39
C ARG A 187 18.85 -13.74 9.32
N PRO A 188 19.95 -14.49 9.55
CA PRO A 188 21.31 -13.91 9.54
C PRO A 188 21.74 -13.33 8.19
N GLY A 189 21.14 -13.80 7.09
CA GLY A 189 21.42 -13.32 5.74
C GLY A 189 21.11 -11.82 5.57
N ILE A 190 20.06 -11.30 6.25
CA ILE A 190 19.71 -9.88 6.17
C ILE A 190 20.84 -9.01 6.77
N LEU A 191 21.43 -9.44 7.90
CA LEU A 191 22.55 -8.70 8.52
C LEU A 191 23.79 -8.69 7.63
N LYS A 192 24.06 -9.78 6.89
CA LYS A 192 25.13 -9.82 5.88
C LYS A 192 24.85 -8.84 4.75
N LEU A 193 23.61 -8.80 4.24
CA LEU A 193 23.19 -7.83 3.22
C LEU A 193 23.34 -6.39 3.71
N ILE A 194 22.94 -6.08 4.95
CA ILE A 194 23.14 -4.74 5.54
C ILE A 194 24.61 -4.37 5.50
N ASN A 195 25.52 -5.24 5.96
CA ASN A 195 26.95 -4.97 5.92
C ASN A 195 27.45 -4.74 4.48
N GLN A 196 27.01 -5.56 3.54
CA GLN A 196 27.37 -5.43 2.12
C GLN A 196 26.96 -4.07 1.54
N ILE A 197 25.68 -3.65 1.69
CA ILE A 197 25.20 -2.38 1.11
C ILE A 197 25.94 -1.17 1.70
N TYR A 198 26.32 -1.20 2.98
CA TYR A 198 27.12 -0.12 3.59
C TYR A 198 28.58 -0.12 3.14
N VAL A 199 29.15 -1.28 2.80
CA VAL A 199 30.50 -1.37 2.17
C VAL A 199 30.43 -0.86 0.73
N ASP A 200 29.43 -1.26 -0.02
CA ASP A 200 29.25 -0.86 -1.42
C ASP A 200 28.97 0.65 -1.55
N ALA A 201 28.18 1.22 -0.64
CA ALA A 201 27.89 2.66 -0.61
C ALA A 201 29.15 3.55 -0.34
N ARG A 202 30.25 3.00 0.16
CA ARG A 202 31.53 3.70 0.38
C ARG A 202 32.46 3.66 -0.85
N LYS A 203 32.17 2.81 -1.84
CA LYS A 203 32.93 2.74 -3.07
C LYS A 203 32.62 3.94 -3.97
N PRO A 204 33.60 4.49 -4.71
CA PRO A 204 33.30 5.52 -5.69
C PRO A 204 32.31 4.98 -6.74
N PRO A 205 31.43 5.85 -7.29
CA PRO A 205 30.50 5.44 -8.32
C PRO A 205 31.25 4.83 -9.51
N LYS A 206 30.80 3.68 -9.99
CA LYS A 206 31.31 3.09 -11.23
C LYS A 206 30.97 4.03 -12.37
N ILE A 207 31.98 4.62 -12.98
CA ILE A 207 31.85 5.38 -14.24
C ILE A 207 31.81 4.32 -15.36
N TYR A 208 30.68 4.24 -16.05
CA TYR A 208 30.55 3.43 -17.26
C TYR A 208 30.76 4.31 -18.49
#